data_43c9e2a52d716958fb46edc46e9544c8
#
_entry.id   43c9e2a52d716958fb46edc46e9544c8
#
_cell.length_a   1.000
_cell.length_b   1.000
_cell.length_c   1.000
_cell.angle_alpha   90.00
_cell.angle_beta   90.00
_cell.angle_gamma   90.00
#
_symmetry.space_group_name_H-M   'P 1'
#
loop_
_entity.id
_entity.type
_entity.pdbx_description
1 polymer ?
#
loop_
_entity_poly.entity_id
_entity_poly.type
_entity_poly.pdbx_seq_one_letter_code
_entity_poly.pdbx_strand_id
1 'polypeptide(L)'
;MNTCRVWAPNAREVELDLGESRTVMTRAARGWWSADAPLGDFDYAFRIDGGQPLPDPRSMWQAEGVFGKSRQVDHSRFQWTDQTWQAPPLASCVIYELHVGTFTPRGTFDGVIENLDYLRDLGISFVELMPVNEFAGSRGWGYDGVALYAPHHAYGGPAGLKRLVNACHERGLGVILDVVYNHTGPEGCFLPQFGPYFTERYRTPWGPAVNFDDRGSDEVRQFVIQNALMWLRDYHIDGLRLDGVHAIFDQSAVHILEELAGAVRRLEAELGRHLFLIAESDLNDPRLVRPPEAGGYGLDAMWSDDFHHALHTVLTGERDGYYEDFGRLADLAKAYTDGFVYDGRYSAYRGRRHGRP
;
A
#
# COMPACT_ATOMS: atom_id res chain seq x y z
N MET A 1 24.41 10.11 16.34
CA MET A 1 23.39 9.31 17.03
C MET A 1 22.16 9.29 16.13
N ASN A 2 21.46 8.15 16.01
CA ASN A 2 20.16 8.09 15.38
C ASN A 2 19.12 8.65 16.35
N THR A 3 17.97 9.02 15.83
CA THR A 3 16.85 9.49 16.66
C THR A 3 15.65 8.58 16.39
N CYS A 4 15.19 7.87 17.42
CA CYS A 4 13.89 7.19 17.38
C CYS A 4 12.78 8.19 17.70
N ARG A 5 11.70 8.11 16.94
CA ARG A 5 10.52 8.98 17.08
C ARG A 5 9.25 8.17 17.00
N VAL A 6 8.26 8.53 17.80
CA VAL A 6 6.93 7.93 17.74
C VAL A 6 5.85 8.99 17.98
N TRP A 7 4.72 8.86 17.31
CA TRP A 7 3.56 9.70 17.54
C TRP A 7 2.61 9.02 18.52
N ALA A 8 2.47 9.62 19.70
CA ALA A 8 1.57 9.15 20.75
C ALA A 8 0.98 10.38 21.48
N PRO A 9 -0.01 11.06 20.86
CA PRO A 9 -0.48 12.37 21.34
C PRO A 9 -1.16 12.32 22.70
N ASN A 10 -1.76 11.18 23.03
CA ASN A 10 -2.51 10.99 24.28
C ASN A 10 -1.66 10.43 25.42
N ALA A 11 -0.40 10.02 25.15
CA ALA A 11 0.51 9.48 26.16
C ALA A 11 0.94 10.57 27.15
N ARG A 12 1.07 10.18 28.41
CA ARG A 12 1.67 11.00 29.47
C ARG A 12 3.18 10.81 29.51
N GLU A 13 3.64 9.59 29.20
CA GLU A 13 5.03 9.20 29.14
C GLU A 13 5.22 8.16 28.05
N VAL A 14 6.36 8.22 27.35
CA VAL A 14 6.79 7.20 26.40
C VAL A 14 8.23 6.83 26.70
N GLU A 15 8.53 5.53 26.72
CA GLU A 15 9.87 5.01 26.86
C GLU A 15 10.31 4.28 25.59
N LEU A 16 11.55 4.49 25.17
CA LEU A 16 12.25 3.67 24.19
C LEU A 16 12.86 2.47 24.91
N ASP A 17 12.45 1.26 24.55
CA ASP A 17 12.90 -0.02 25.10
C ASP A 17 13.86 -0.70 24.12
N LEU A 18 15.15 -0.75 24.47
CA LEU A 18 16.21 -1.41 23.71
C LEU A 18 16.53 -2.82 24.24
N GLY A 19 15.69 -3.35 25.12
CA GLY A 19 15.87 -4.64 25.79
C GLY A 19 16.63 -4.53 27.10
N GLU A 20 17.92 -4.32 27.04
CA GLU A 20 18.77 -4.17 28.26
C GLU A 20 18.66 -2.79 28.90
N SER A 21 18.24 -1.79 28.14
CA SER A 21 18.09 -0.40 28.62
C SER A 21 16.76 0.21 28.17
N ARG A 22 16.30 1.16 28.99
CA ARG A 22 15.12 1.98 28.68
C ARG A 22 15.46 3.44 28.84
N THR A 23 14.91 4.26 27.97
CA THR A 23 15.12 5.71 27.99
C THR A 23 13.76 6.39 27.90
N VAL A 24 13.46 7.25 28.88
CA VAL A 24 12.28 8.13 28.82
C VAL A 24 12.47 9.10 27.67
N MET A 25 11.49 9.16 26.78
CA MET A 25 11.55 9.98 25.58
C MET A 25 11.13 11.43 25.89
N THR A 26 11.69 12.36 25.14
CA THR A 26 11.32 13.78 25.23
C THR A 26 10.09 14.05 24.38
N ARG A 27 9.07 14.67 24.97
CA ARG A 27 7.87 15.10 24.28
C ARG A 27 8.16 16.30 23.38
N ALA A 28 7.79 16.21 22.11
CA ALA A 28 7.88 17.26 21.11
C ALA A 28 6.48 17.81 20.76
N ALA A 29 6.44 18.75 19.81
CA ALA A 29 5.18 19.33 19.33
C ALA A 29 4.26 18.27 18.70
N ARG A 30 2.95 18.53 18.68
CA ARG A 30 1.91 17.73 18.02
C ARG A 30 1.81 16.28 18.49
N GLY A 31 2.29 15.99 19.72
CA GLY A 31 2.20 14.65 20.32
C GLY A 31 3.27 13.66 19.86
N TRP A 32 4.32 14.15 19.23
CA TRP A 32 5.51 13.37 18.95
C TRP A 32 6.40 13.21 20.19
N TRP A 33 7.13 12.12 20.21
CA TRP A 33 8.14 11.79 21.23
C TRP A 33 9.43 11.40 20.51
N SER A 34 10.57 11.71 21.12
CA SER A 34 11.88 11.41 20.56
C SER A 34 12.91 11.06 21.60
N ALA A 35 13.82 10.16 21.27
CA ALA A 35 15.01 9.84 22.07
C ALA A 35 16.18 9.51 21.13
N ASP A 36 17.39 9.73 21.63
CA ASP A 36 18.60 9.26 20.97
C ASP A 36 18.67 7.74 21.00
N ALA A 37 19.15 7.16 19.88
CA ALA A 37 19.28 5.73 19.70
C ALA A 37 20.69 5.37 19.20
N PRO A 38 21.11 4.10 19.35
CA PRO A 38 22.39 3.60 18.85
C PRO A 38 22.53 3.80 17.34
N LEU A 39 23.76 3.81 16.86
CA LEU A 39 24.05 3.68 15.43
C LEU A 39 24.04 2.20 15.03
N GLY A 40 23.63 1.93 13.78
CA GLY A 40 23.59 0.58 13.23
C GLY A 40 22.27 -0.13 13.47
N ASP A 41 22.29 -1.45 13.39
CA ASP A 41 21.11 -2.29 13.51
C ASP A 41 20.85 -2.60 14.99
N PHE A 42 19.64 -2.38 15.44
CA PHE A 42 19.19 -2.70 16.79
C PHE A 42 17.68 -2.98 16.82
N ASP A 43 17.27 -3.77 17.78
CA ASP A 43 15.87 -4.05 18.05
C ASP A 43 15.34 -3.12 19.12
N TYR A 44 14.12 -2.62 18.93
CA TYR A 44 13.49 -1.67 19.85
C TYR A 44 11.97 -1.85 19.93
N ALA A 45 11.41 -1.29 20.96
CA ALA A 45 9.96 -1.15 21.12
C ALA A 45 9.66 0.16 21.86
N PHE A 46 8.40 0.55 21.87
CA PHE A 46 7.94 1.67 22.69
C PHE A 46 7.04 1.18 23.81
N ARG A 47 7.14 1.83 24.97
CA ARG A 47 6.22 1.63 26.10
C ARG A 47 5.44 2.91 26.31
N ILE A 48 4.12 2.79 26.30
CA ILE A 48 3.19 3.90 26.52
C ILE A 48 2.68 3.82 27.95
N ASP A 49 2.88 4.90 28.74
CA ASP A 49 2.41 5.05 30.13
C ASP A 49 2.75 3.84 31.03
N GLY A 50 3.96 3.28 30.90
CA GLY A 50 4.43 2.12 31.67
C GLY A 50 3.84 0.77 31.22
N GLY A 51 3.17 0.70 30.09
CA GLY A 51 2.57 -0.51 29.53
C GLY A 51 3.56 -1.53 28.98
N GLN A 52 3.06 -2.55 28.29
CA GLN A 52 3.89 -3.55 27.60
C GLN A 52 4.69 -2.92 26.47
N PRO A 53 5.82 -3.54 26.06
CA PRO A 53 6.55 -3.09 24.89
C PRO A 53 5.70 -3.35 23.65
N LEU A 54 5.57 -2.34 22.80
CA LEU A 54 4.81 -2.34 21.57
C LEU A 54 5.74 -2.08 20.38
N PRO A 55 5.56 -2.77 19.24
CA PRO A 55 6.28 -2.43 18.02
C PRO A 55 5.96 -1.00 17.56
N ASP A 56 6.91 -0.39 16.89
CA ASP A 56 6.75 0.93 16.29
C ASP A 56 5.67 0.90 15.19
N PRO A 57 4.68 1.80 15.19
CA PRO A 57 3.77 1.98 14.06
C PRO A 57 4.47 2.13 12.70
N ARG A 58 5.67 2.68 12.69
CA ARG A 58 6.51 2.88 11.48
C ARG A 58 7.68 1.90 11.39
N SER A 59 7.55 0.74 12.04
CA SER A 59 8.57 -0.31 11.99
C SER A 59 8.89 -0.70 10.56
N MET A 60 10.15 -0.59 10.17
CA MET A 60 10.62 -0.96 8.84
C MET A 60 10.93 -2.45 8.71
N TRP A 61 11.04 -3.17 9.82
CA TRP A 61 11.22 -4.61 9.84
C TRP A 61 10.73 -5.23 11.15
N GLN A 62 9.83 -6.20 11.02
CA GLN A 62 9.32 -7.05 12.10
C GLN A 62 9.95 -8.45 11.96
N ALA A 63 11.23 -8.59 12.33
CA ALA A 63 12.00 -9.81 12.09
C ALA A 63 11.41 -11.06 12.80
N GLU A 64 10.66 -10.83 13.89
CA GLU A 64 10.02 -11.88 14.70
C GLU A 64 8.47 -11.85 14.58
N GLY A 65 7.95 -11.24 13.50
CA GLY A 65 6.51 -11.13 13.26
C GLY A 65 5.87 -9.95 14.00
N VAL A 66 4.55 -9.84 13.88
CA VAL A 66 3.76 -8.67 14.32
C VAL A 66 3.83 -8.38 15.82
N PHE A 67 4.16 -9.36 16.65
CA PHE A 67 4.27 -9.24 18.11
C PHE A 67 5.72 -9.00 18.58
N GLY A 68 6.67 -9.11 17.65
CA GLY A 68 8.09 -8.92 17.93
C GLY A 68 8.49 -7.45 18.08
N LYS A 69 9.73 -7.22 18.48
CA LYS A 69 10.32 -5.88 18.46
C LYS A 69 10.51 -5.40 17.02
N SER A 70 10.44 -4.09 16.87
CA SER A 70 10.84 -3.44 15.63
C SER A 70 12.35 -3.50 15.46
N ARG A 71 12.82 -3.68 14.23
CA ARG A 71 14.26 -3.60 13.91
C ARG A 71 14.53 -2.38 13.05
N GLN A 72 15.55 -1.63 13.42
CA GLN A 72 16.05 -0.50 12.63
C GLN A 72 16.59 -1.00 11.29
N VAL A 73 16.28 -0.29 10.22
CA VAL A 73 16.78 -0.55 8.87
C VAL A 73 17.48 0.69 8.34
N ASP A 74 18.70 0.52 7.91
CA ASP A 74 19.46 1.56 7.18
C ASP A 74 19.34 1.30 5.67
N HIS A 75 18.43 2.04 5.02
CA HIS A 75 18.18 1.89 3.58
C HIS A 75 19.39 2.24 2.72
N SER A 76 20.33 3.06 3.21
CA SER A 76 21.52 3.48 2.46
C SER A 76 22.57 2.38 2.26
N ARG A 77 22.48 1.28 3.02
CA ARG A 77 23.42 0.16 2.92
C ARG A 77 23.19 -0.72 1.71
N PHE A 78 22.02 -0.67 1.10
CA PHE A 78 21.74 -1.47 -0.09
C PHE A 78 22.37 -0.82 -1.32
N GLN A 79 23.13 -1.61 -2.09
CA GLN A 79 23.79 -1.15 -3.31
C GLN A 79 22.88 -1.41 -4.50
N TRP A 80 22.16 -0.37 -4.93
CA TRP A 80 21.35 -0.42 -6.12
C TRP A 80 22.21 -0.41 -7.40
N THR A 81 21.78 -1.16 -8.42
CA THR A 81 22.42 -1.17 -9.76
C THR A 81 21.52 -0.56 -10.84
N ASP A 82 20.43 0.02 -10.45
CA ASP A 82 19.35 0.51 -11.31
C ASP A 82 19.37 2.04 -11.56
N GLN A 83 20.53 2.70 -11.44
CA GLN A 83 20.64 4.17 -11.52
C GLN A 83 20.17 4.74 -12.87
N THR A 84 20.14 3.94 -13.93
CA THR A 84 19.68 4.34 -15.27
C THR A 84 18.28 3.80 -15.59
N TRP A 85 17.65 3.15 -14.65
CA TRP A 85 16.34 2.58 -14.83
C TRP A 85 15.28 3.67 -15.06
N GLN A 86 14.43 3.44 -16.05
CA GLN A 86 13.22 4.22 -16.30
C GLN A 86 12.08 3.25 -16.61
N ALA A 87 11.01 3.36 -15.86
CA ALA A 87 9.82 2.56 -16.07
C ALA A 87 9.20 2.86 -17.46
N PRO A 88 8.73 1.87 -18.22
CA PRO A 88 8.00 2.12 -19.44
C PRO A 88 6.68 2.87 -19.17
N PRO A 89 6.15 3.61 -20.18
CA PRO A 89 4.87 4.31 -20.01
C PRO A 89 3.73 3.34 -19.66
N LEU A 90 2.93 3.68 -18.66
CA LEU A 90 1.84 2.83 -18.15
C LEU A 90 0.87 2.38 -19.26
N ALA A 91 0.58 3.25 -20.23
CA ALA A 91 -0.32 2.95 -21.35
C ALA A 91 0.15 1.81 -22.27
N SER A 92 1.44 1.44 -22.23
CA SER A 92 2.02 0.34 -23.01
C SER A 92 2.32 -0.91 -22.18
N CYS A 93 1.92 -0.93 -20.91
CA CYS A 93 2.32 -1.97 -19.98
C CYS A 93 1.40 -3.19 -20.02
N VAL A 94 2.01 -4.36 -19.89
CA VAL A 94 1.35 -5.62 -19.55
C VAL A 94 1.78 -5.96 -18.13
N ILE A 95 0.83 -6.04 -17.21
CA ILE A 95 1.07 -6.24 -15.79
C ILE A 95 0.75 -7.68 -15.41
N TYR A 96 1.67 -8.33 -14.71
CA TYR A 96 1.49 -9.67 -14.15
C TYR A 96 1.43 -9.59 -12.63
N GLU A 97 0.26 -9.80 -12.06
CA GLU A 97 0.07 -9.87 -10.62
C GLU A 97 0.52 -11.23 -10.08
N LEU A 98 1.27 -11.22 -8.97
CA LEU A 98 1.69 -12.43 -8.28
C LEU A 98 1.65 -12.29 -6.76
N HIS A 99 1.40 -13.40 -6.09
CA HIS A 99 1.51 -13.53 -4.64
C HIS A 99 2.85 -14.19 -4.27
N VAL A 100 3.72 -13.47 -3.57
CA VAL A 100 5.08 -13.92 -3.23
C VAL A 100 5.08 -15.29 -2.53
N GLY A 101 4.17 -15.49 -1.57
CA GLY A 101 4.10 -16.71 -0.76
C GLY A 101 3.65 -17.97 -1.51
N THR A 102 3.08 -17.85 -2.72
CA THR A 102 2.56 -19.01 -3.49
C THR A 102 3.10 -19.09 -4.92
N PHE A 103 3.79 -18.06 -5.41
CA PHE A 103 4.32 -18.04 -6.78
C PHE A 103 5.36 -19.13 -7.02
N THR A 104 6.14 -19.45 -5.99
CA THR A 104 7.10 -20.55 -6.02
C THR A 104 7.01 -21.42 -4.76
N PRO A 105 7.51 -22.65 -4.78
CA PRO A 105 7.56 -23.50 -3.58
C PRO A 105 8.37 -22.88 -2.42
N ARG A 106 9.30 -21.96 -2.71
CA ARG A 106 10.08 -21.24 -1.68
C ARG A 106 9.25 -20.19 -0.94
N GLY A 107 8.23 -19.62 -1.60
CA GLY A 107 7.37 -18.59 -1.02
C GLY A 107 8.11 -17.32 -0.57
N THR A 108 9.16 -16.92 -1.27
CA THR A 108 10.04 -15.80 -0.90
C THR A 108 10.34 -14.88 -2.07
N PHE A 109 10.82 -13.66 -1.81
CA PHE A 109 11.30 -12.73 -2.84
C PHE A 109 12.42 -13.36 -3.70
N ASP A 110 13.34 -14.10 -3.09
CA ASP A 110 14.40 -14.79 -3.84
C ASP A 110 13.83 -15.88 -4.76
N GLY A 111 12.74 -16.56 -4.35
CA GLY A 111 12.02 -17.49 -5.21
C GLY A 111 11.39 -16.80 -6.43
N VAL A 112 10.89 -15.59 -6.29
CA VAL A 112 10.38 -14.79 -7.42
C VAL A 112 11.53 -14.44 -8.37
N ILE A 113 12.69 -14.02 -7.84
CA ILE A 113 13.88 -13.66 -8.65
C ILE A 113 14.28 -14.81 -9.59
N GLU A 114 14.22 -16.05 -9.13
CA GLU A 114 14.55 -17.23 -9.92
C GLU A 114 13.66 -17.42 -11.18
N ASN A 115 12.51 -16.77 -11.23
CA ASN A 115 11.54 -16.89 -12.32
C ASN A 115 11.37 -15.60 -13.17
N LEU A 116 12.16 -14.56 -12.92
CA LEU A 116 12.01 -13.28 -13.65
C LEU A 116 12.32 -13.40 -15.14
N ASP A 117 13.25 -14.29 -15.54
CA ASP A 117 13.53 -14.51 -16.95
C ASP A 117 12.34 -15.12 -17.69
N TYR A 118 11.60 -16.05 -17.04
CA TYR A 118 10.33 -16.55 -17.58
C TYR A 118 9.30 -15.43 -17.78
N LEU A 119 9.15 -14.54 -16.79
CA LEU A 119 8.18 -13.44 -16.84
C LEU A 119 8.57 -12.43 -17.94
N ARG A 120 9.85 -12.09 -18.07
CA ARG A 120 10.36 -11.26 -19.18
C ARG A 120 10.06 -11.89 -20.54
N ASP A 121 10.38 -13.19 -20.70
CA ASP A 121 10.22 -13.91 -21.97
C ASP A 121 8.74 -14.12 -22.32
N LEU A 122 7.82 -14.10 -21.34
CA LEU A 122 6.39 -14.04 -21.52
C LEU A 122 5.92 -12.71 -22.14
N GLY A 123 6.75 -11.67 -22.06
CA GLY A 123 6.48 -10.35 -22.65
C GLY A 123 5.74 -9.38 -21.73
N ILE A 124 5.76 -9.60 -20.42
CA ILE A 124 5.21 -8.63 -19.46
C ILE A 124 6.15 -7.43 -19.31
N SER A 125 5.62 -6.31 -18.86
CA SER A 125 6.37 -5.07 -18.60
C SER A 125 6.53 -4.79 -17.10
N PHE A 126 5.55 -5.21 -16.30
CA PHE A 126 5.54 -5.01 -14.85
C PHE A 126 5.15 -6.28 -14.11
N VAL A 127 5.80 -6.49 -12.98
CA VAL A 127 5.34 -7.40 -11.94
C VAL A 127 4.55 -6.57 -10.91
N GLU A 128 3.31 -6.95 -10.65
CA GLU A 128 2.54 -6.43 -9.53
C GLU A 128 2.63 -7.42 -8.37
N LEU A 129 3.15 -6.96 -7.25
CA LEU A 129 3.22 -7.75 -6.03
C LEU A 129 1.95 -7.51 -5.22
N MET A 130 1.18 -8.58 -4.93
CA MET A 130 0.15 -8.53 -3.88
C MET A 130 0.78 -8.01 -2.57
N PRO A 131 -0.02 -7.50 -1.60
CA PRO A 131 0.53 -6.80 -0.46
C PRO A 131 1.60 -7.60 0.28
N VAL A 132 2.72 -6.94 0.59
CA VAL A 132 3.88 -7.56 1.25
C VAL A 132 4.09 -7.09 2.69
N ASN A 133 3.17 -6.27 3.20
CA ASN A 133 3.25 -5.76 4.57
C ASN A 133 3.21 -6.89 5.59
N GLU A 134 3.86 -6.69 6.74
CA GLU A 134 3.86 -7.67 7.82
C GLU A 134 2.45 -7.92 8.36
N PHE A 135 2.02 -9.17 8.37
CA PHE A 135 0.76 -9.68 8.89
C PHE A 135 1.01 -10.86 9.83
N ALA A 136 0.02 -11.26 10.64
CA ALA A 136 0.16 -12.35 11.59
C ALA A 136 0.33 -13.71 10.90
N GLY A 137 1.30 -14.49 11.36
CA GLY A 137 1.61 -15.81 10.80
C GLY A 137 2.47 -15.74 9.54
N SER A 138 2.43 -16.81 8.72
CA SER A 138 3.26 -16.93 7.51
C SER A 138 2.45 -17.19 6.23
N ARG A 139 1.11 -17.18 6.33
CA ARG A 139 0.20 -17.48 5.23
C ARG A 139 -0.93 -16.47 5.22
N GLY A 140 -1.09 -15.76 4.14
CA GLY A 140 -2.11 -14.75 3.91
C GLY A 140 -1.87 -14.08 2.57
N TRP A 141 -2.88 -13.47 2.00
CA TRP A 141 -2.73 -12.71 0.76
C TRP A 141 -2.06 -11.34 0.97
N GLY A 142 -1.88 -10.92 2.25
CA GLY A 142 -1.26 -9.65 2.60
C GLY A 142 -2.26 -8.52 2.90
N TYR A 143 -3.57 -8.74 2.68
CA TYR A 143 -4.59 -7.72 2.95
C TYR A 143 -4.90 -7.52 4.45
N ASP A 144 -4.38 -8.38 5.32
CA ASP A 144 -4.45 -8.25 6.78
C ASP A 144 -3.16 -7.66 7.39
N GLY A 145 -2.42 -6.86 6.62
CA GLY A 145 -1.19 -6.21 7.09
C GLY A 145 -1.44 -5.25 8.24
N VAL A 146 -0.53 -5.25 9.24
CA VAL A 146 -0.63 -4.40 10.43
C VAL A 146 0.60 -3.52 10.66
N ALA A 147 1.76 -3.91 10.12
CA ALA A 147 2.97 -3.08 10.12
C ALA A 147 3.24 -2.61 8.68
N LEU A 148 2.60 -1.50 8.30
CA LEU A 148 2.55 -1.05 6.90
C LEU A 148 3.92 -0.69 6.30
N TYR A 149 4.91 -0.41 7.13
CA TYR A 149 6.26 -0.04 6.69
C TYR A 149 7.22 -1.22 6.58
N ALA A 150 6.81 -2.42 7.05
CA ALA A 150 7.68 -3.59 7.10
C ALA A 150 7.32 -4.62 6.03
N PRO A 151 8.23 -4.97 5.11
CA PRO A 151 8.07 -6.15 4.27
C PRO A 151 8.04 -7.42 5.14
N HIS A 152 7.16 -8.35 4.82
CA HIS A 152 6.91 -9.57 5.58
C HIS A 152 8.19 -10.39 5.79
N HIS A 153 8.46 -10.77 7.05
CA HIS A 153 9.67 -11.49 7.44
C HIS A 153 9.82 -12.83 6.70
N ALA A 154 8.73 -13.59 6.55
CA ALA A 154 8.74 -14.89 5.87
C ALA A 154 9.02 -14.78 4.35
N TYR A 155 8.80 -13.63 3.73
CA TYR A 155 9.13 -13.40 2.32
C TYR A 155 10.61 -13.01 2.11
N GLY A 156 11.34 -12.67 3.18
CA GLY A 156 12.74 -12.28 3.13
C GLY A 156 13.01 -10.85 3.61
N GLY A 157 12.01 -10.17 4.15
CA GLY A 157 12.12 -8.85 4.77
C GLY A 157 12.63 -7.74 3.84
N PRO A 158 13.13 -6.63 4.40
CA PRO A 158 13.56 -5.46 3.63
C PRO A 158 14.64 -5.74 2.58
N ALA A 159 15.65 -6.51 2.93
CA ALA A 159 16.74 -6.83 2.00
C ALA A 159 16.28 -7.71 0.84
N GLY A 160 15.37 -8.66 1.11
CA GLY A 160 14.79 -9.52 0.08
C GLY A 160 13.98 -8.74 -0.95
N LEU A 161 13.12 -7.82 -0.49
CA LEU A 161 12.33 -6.98 -1.38
C LEU A 161 13.22 -6.09 -2.26
N LYS A 162 14.24 -5.46 -1.68
CA LYS A 162 15.20 -4.64 -2.46
C LYS A 162 15.93 -5.46 -3.53
N ARG A 163 16.36 -6.69 -3.20
CA ARG A 163 16.98 -7.57 -4.21
C ARG A 163 16.02 -7.90 -5.34
N LEU A 164 14.75 -8.18 -5.02
CA LEU A 164 13.73 -8.46 -6.04
C LEU A 164 13.54 -7.27 -6.97
N VAL A 165 13.32 -6.07 -6.44
CA VAL A 165 13.11 -4.86 -7.26
C VAL A 165 14.33 -4.60 -8.15
N ASN A 166 15.54 -4.64 -7.58
CA ASN A 166 16.77 -4.45 -8.35
C ASN A 166 16.92 -5.49 -9.48
N ALA A 167 16.61 -6.75 -9.20
CA ALA A 167 16.66 -7.83 -10.19
C ALA A 167 15.58 -7.70 -11.29
N CYS A 168 14.40 -7.13 -10.98
CA CYS A 168 13.38 -6.78 -11.95
C CYS A 168 13.91 -5.69 -12.90
N HIS A 169 14.44 -4.60 -12.37
CA HIS A 169 14.98 -3.48 -13.15
C HIS A 169 16.13 -3.91 -14.07
N GLU A 170 17.04 -4.77 -13.59
CA GLU A 170 18.12 -5.37 -14.42
C GLU A 170 17.61 -6.15 -15.63
N ARG A 171 16.38 -6.65 -15.57
CA ARG A 171 15.72 -7.41 -16.64
C ARG A 171 14.74 -6.59 -17.47
N GLY A 172 14.63 -5.29 -17.20
CA GLY A 172 13.71 -4.41 -17.88
C GLY A 172 12.25 -4.55 -17.45
N LEU A 173 12.02 -5.09 -16.23
CA LEU A 173 10.70 -5.24 -15.62
C LEU A 173 10.50 -4.16 -14.54
N GLY A 174 9.41 -3.40 -14.62
CA GLY A 174 8.99 -2.52 -13.52
C GLY A 174 8.28 -3.29 -12.41
N VAL A 175 8.14 -2.67 -11.25
CA VAL A 175 7.48 -3.26 -10.09
C VAL A 175 6.37 -2.35 -9.57
N ILE A 176 5.17 -2.90 -9.46
CA ILE A 176 4.02 -2.29 -8.80
C ILE A 176 3.81 -3.01 -7.47
N LEU A 177 3.54 -2.29 -6.42
CA LEU A 177 3.20 -2.85 -5.12
C LEU A 177 1.75 -2.53 -4.77
N ASP A 178 1.00 -3.57 -4.42
CA ASP A 178 -0.33 -3.41 -3.85
C ASP A 178 -0.24 -2.97 -2.39
N VAL A 179 -0.90 -1.86 -2.06
CA VAL A 179 -0.91 -1.26 -0.73
C VAL A 179 -2.32 -1.05 -0.20
N VAL A 180 -2.51 -1.40 1.07
CA VAL A 180 -3.80 -1.36 1.74
C VAL A 180 -3.83 -0.18 2.71
N TYR A 181 -4.57 0.87 2.37
CA TYR A 181 -4.71 2.08 3.20
C TYR A 181 -6.15 2.30 3.69
N ASN A 182 -7.08 1.46 3.27
CA ASN A 182 -8.49 1.56 3.67
C ASN A 182 -8.79 0.86 5.00
N HIS A 183 -7.95 -0.10 5.43
CA HIS A 183 -8.06 -0.83 6.69
C HIS A 183 -6.71 -1.42 7.10
N THR A 184 -6.68 -2.08 8.24
CA THR A 184 -5.58 -2.95 8.70
C THR A 184 -6.14 -4.27 9.18
N GLY A 185 -5.29 -5.29 9.21
CA GLY A 185 -5.64 -6.57 9.84
C GLY A 185 -5.93 -6.41 11.34
N PRO A 186 -6.68 -7.36 11.92
CA PRO A 186 -7.05 -7.30 13.34
C PRO A 186 -5.96 -7.83 14.28
N GLU A 187 -5.15 -8.80 13.84
CA GLU A 187 -4.18 -9.48 14.69
C GLU A 187 -2.81 -8.79 14.66
N GLY A 188 -2.38 -8.29 15.83
CA GLY A 188 -1.12 -7.57 15.96
C GLY A 188 -1.20 -6.08 15.58
N CYS A 189 -2.40 -5.52 15.39
CA CYS A 189 -2.58 -4.11 15.17
C CYS A 189 -2.52 -3.33 16.49
N PHE A 190 -1.40 -2.66 16.73
CA PHE A 190 -1.19 -1.85 17.95
C PHE A 190 -1.43 -0.35 17.73
N LEU A 191 -1.77 0.08 16.53
CA LEU A 191 -1.99 1.49 16.19
C LEU A 191 -2.93 2.24 17.17
N PRO A 192 -4.07 1.67 17.63
CA PRO A 192 -4.96 2.34 18.57
C PRO A 192 -4.34 2.67 19.93
N GLN A 193 -3.28 1.96 20.32
CA GLN A 193 -2.59 2.22 21.58
C GLN A 193 -1.68 3.45 21.51
N PHE A 194 -1.28 3.85 20.32
CA PHE A 194 -0.46 5.02 20.09
C PHE A 194 -1.29 6.29 19.90
N GLY A 195 -2.37 6.22 19.11
CA GLY A 195 -3.14 7.41 18.80
C GLY A 195 -4.42 7.14 18.02
N PRO A 196 -5.12 8.19 17.58
CA PRO A 196 -6.40 8.08 16.88
C PRO A 196 -6.18 7.73 15.39
N TYR A 197 -5.55 6.59 15.12
CA TYR A 197 -5.35 6.09 13.74
C TYR A 197 -6.65 5.67 13.08
N PHE A 198 -7.69 5.35 13.87
CA PHE A 198 -9.02 4.99 13.40
C PHE A 198 -10.06 5.93 13.96
N THR A 199 -11.22 6.01 13.27
CA THR A 199 -12.38 6.77 13.69
C THR A 199 -13.64 5.93 13.67
N GLU A 200 -14.51 6.08 14.68
CA GLU A 200 -15.86 5.49 14.72
C GLU A 200 -16.89 6.28 13.91
N ARG A 201 -16.48 7.42 13.33
CA ARG A 201 -17.36 8.25 12.50
C ARG A 201 -17.87 7.49 11.27
N TYR A 202 -17.05 6.59 10.74
CA TYR A 202 -17.38 5.73 9.62
C TYR A 202 -17.11 4.28 9.98
N ARG A 203 -17.91 3.37 9.40
CA ARG A 203 -17.71 1.92 9.51
C ARG A 203 -17.49 1.30 8.14
N THR A 204 -16.49 0.47 8.06
CA THR A 204 -16.16 -0.37 6.91
C THR A 204 -16.52 -1.82 7.21
N PRO A 205 -16.50 -2.72 6.21
CA PRO A 205 -16.64 -4.16 6.47
C PRO A 205 -15.58 -4.72 7.43
N TRP A 206 -14.43 -4.05 7.57
CA TRP A 206 -13.32 -4.45 8.44
C TRP A 206 -13.32 -3.77 9.81
N GLY A 207 -14.30 -2.91 10.10
CA GLY A 207 -14.40 -2.20 11.37
C GLY A 207 -14.35 -0.68 11.26
N PRO A 208 -13.84 0.03 12.29
CA PRO A 208 -13.66 1.49 12.23
C PRO A 208 -12.78 1.89 11.04
N ALA A 209 -13.12 3.01 10.40
CA ALA A 209 -12.35 3.51 9.26
C ALA A 209 -11.02 4.10 9.70
N VAL A 210 -10.01 4.07 8.82
CA VAL A 210 -8.77 4.84 9.01
C VAL A 210 -9.11 6.33 9.09
N ASN A 211 -8.51 7.04 10.03
CA ASN A 211 -8.85 8.41 10.35
C ASN A 211 -8.21 9.42 9.41
N PHE A 212 -8.90 9.79 8.33
CA PHE A 212 -8.42 10.78 7.37
C PHE A 212 -9.02 12.18 7.54
N ASP A 213 -10.08 12.35 8.34
CA ASP A 213 -10.82 13.63 8.42
C ASP A 213 -11.38 13.98 9.80
N ASP A 214 -11.07 13.19 10.83
CA ASP A 214 -11.47 13.47 12.20
C ASP A 214 -10.30 14.04 13.00
N ARG A 215 -10.51 14.27 14.30
CA ARG A 215 -9.48 14.83 15.19
C ARG A 215 -8.19 14.00 15.15
N GLY A 216 -7.06 14.67 14.88
CA GLY A 216 -5.74 14.04 14.81
C GLY A 216 -5.42 13.43 13.45
N SER A 217 -6.26 13.58 12.45
CA SER A 217 -6.09 13.00 11.11
C SER A 217 -4.82 13.47 10.38
N ASP A 218 -4.32 14.68 10.63
CA ASP A 218 -3.11 15.19 9.95
C ASP A 218 -1.93 14.22 10.05
N GLU A 219 -1.69 13.64 11.24
CA GLU A 219 -0.57 12.71 11.45
C GLU A 219 -0.87 11.32 10.86
N VAL A 220 -2.14 10.92 10.78
CA VAL A 220 -2.57 9.68 10.11
C VAL A 220 -2.43 9.81 8.59
N ARG A 221 -2.82 10.96 8.01
CA ARG A 221 -2.57 11.28 6.60
C ARG A 221 -1.08 11.22 6.28
N GLN A 222 -0.24 11.85 7.11
CA GLN A 222 1.21 11.79 6.96
C GLN A 222 1.78 10.39 7.16
N PHE A 223 1.20 9.57 8.02
CA PHE A 223 1.57 8.16 8.17
C PHE A 223 1.39 7.40 6.87
N VAL A 224 0.26 7.53 6.20
CA VAL A 224 -0.03 6.88 4.92
C VAL A 224 0.83 7.45 3.78
N ILE A 225 0.89 8.78 3.64
CA ILE A 225 1.66 9.43 2.57
C ILE A 225 3.14 9.04 2.66
N GLN A 226 3.75 9.12 3.85
CA GLN A 226 5.16 8.78 4.03
C GLN A 226 5.43 7.29 3.81
N ASN A 227 4.47 6.41 4.10
CA ASN A 227 4.57 5.00 3.76
C ASN A 227 4.65 4.80 2.24
N ALA A 228 3.74 5.42 1.49
CA ALA A 228 3.76 5.36 0.03
C ALA A 228 5.07 5.89 -0.56
N LEU A 229 5.52 7.06 -0.06
CA LEU A 229 6.80 7.64 -0.52
C LEU A 229 8.01 6.78 -0.16
N MET A 230 7.99 6.08 0.98
CA MET A 230 9.03 5.12 1.37
C MET A 230 9.12 3.96 0.36
N TRP A 231 7.99 3.35 -0.03
CA TRP A 231 8.01 2.30 -1.03
C TRP A 231 8.60 2.76 -2.35
N LEU A 232 8.19 3.93 -2.83
CA LEU A 232 8.65 4.48 -4.10
C LEU A 232 10.11 4.94 -4.06
N ARG A 233 10.56 5.56 -2.96
CA ARG A 233 11.91 6.14 -2.83
C ARG A 233 12.94 5.13 -2.35
N ASP A 234 12.64 4.40 -1.23
CA ASP A 234 13.63 3.61 -0.51
C ASP A 234 13.69 2.15 -0.98
N TYR A 235 12.62 1.68 -1.63
CA TYR A 235 12.54 0.36 -2.25
C TYR A 235 12.51 0.41 -3.78
N HIS A 236 12.58 1.58 -4.39
CA HIS A 236 12.58 1.81 -5.84
C HIS A 236 11.37 1.21 -6.58
N ILE A 237 10.25 0.99 -5.88
CA ILE A 237 8.97 0.59 -6.50
C ILE A 237 8.55 1.65 -7.51
N ASP A 238 8.07 1.24 -8.69
CA ASP A 238 7.70 2.16 -9.78
C ASP A 238 6.26 2.65 -9.69
N GLY A 239 5.38 1.87 -9.07
CA GLY A 239 3.99 2.26 -8.89
C GLY A 239 3.32 1.57 -7.72
N LEU A 240 2.21 2.15 -7.27
CA LEU A 240 1.37 1.57 -6.22
C LEU A 240 -0.03 1.28 -6.79
N ARG A 241 -0.53 0.08 -6.55
CA ARG A 241 -1.96 -0.23 -6.65
C ARG A 241 -2.57 0.06 -5.28
N LEU A 242 -3.59 0.89 -5.23
CA LEU A 242 -4.26 1.32 -4.00
C LEU A 242 -5.53 0.47 -3.83
N ASP A 243 -5.49 -0.45 -2.86
CA ASP A 243 -6.58 -1.36 -2.56
C ASP A 243 -7.82 -0.64 -2.05
N GLY A 244 -8.99 -1.02 -2.56
CA GLY A 244 -10.30 -0.66 -2.04
C GLY A 244 -10.49 0.83 -1.76
N VAL A 245 -10.06 1.74 -2.65
CA VAL A 245 -10.10 3.19 -2.39
C VAL A 245 -11.51 3.72 -2.14
N HIS A 246 -12.55 2.98 -2.56
CA HIS A 246 -13.94 3.30 -2.26
C HIS A 246 -14.32 3.13 -0.78
N ALA A 247 -13.52 2.42 -0.01
CA ALA A 247 -13.65 2.28 1.44
C ALA A 247 -12.79 3.31 2.23
N ILE A 248 -12.11 4.22 1.55
CA ILE A 248 -11.41 5.36 2.14
C ILE A 248 -12.42 6.50 2.31
N PHE A 249 -12.81 6.76 3.56
CA PHE A 249 -13.73 7.84 3.90
C PHE A 249 -12.94 9.09 4.29
N ASP A 250 -13.09 10.14 3.51
CA ASP A 250 -12.47 11.45 3.75
C ASP A 250 -13.37 12.56 3.23
N GLN A 251 -13.89 13.39 4.13
CA GLN A 251 -14.73 14.57 3.82
C GLN A 251 -13.95 15.88 3.97
N SER A 252 -12.62 15.80 3.96
CA SER A 252 -11.78 17.02 3.93
C SER A 252 -11.93 17.74 2.60
N ALA A 253 -11.59 19.04 2.59
CA ALA A 253 -11.59 19.85 1.36
C ALA A 253 -10.62 19.32 0.29
N VAL A 254 -9.49 18.75 0.71
CA VAL A 254 -8.55 18.01 -0.13
C VAL A 254 -8.57 16.56 0.31
N HIS A 255 -9.07 15.69 -0.54
CA HIS A 255 -9.16 14.25 -0.26
C HIS A 255 -7.76 13.63 -0.12
N ILE A 256 -7.58 12.62 0.78
CA ILE A 256 -6.27 11.97 1.00
C ILE A 256 -5.67 11.41 -0.30
N LEU A 257 -6.47 10.92 -1.24
CA LEU A 257 -5.98 10.44 -2.54
C LEU A 257 -5.38 11.56 -3.39
N GLU A 258 -5.99 12.75 -3.37
CA GLU A 258 -5.45 13.95 -4.05
C GLU A 258 -4.14 14.42 -3.40
N GLU A 259 -4.10 14.45 -2.06
CA GLU A 259 -2.89 14.82 -1.32
C GLU A 259 -1.75 13.84 -1.58
N LEU A 260 -2.05 12.54 -1.61
CA LEU A 260 -1.11 11.47 -1.93
C LEU A 260 -0.59 11.61 -3.37
N ALA A 261 -1.48 11.80 -4.35
CA ALA A 261 -1.09 12.02 -5.74
C ALA A 261 -0.15 13.22 -5.88
N GLY A 262 -0.48 14.34 -5.23
CA GLY A 262 0.37 15.51 -5.18
C GLY A 262 1.75 15.25 -4.55
N ALA A 263 1.82 14.43 -3.51
CA ALA A 263 3.07 14.05 -2.87
C ALA A 263 3.93 13.17 -3.79
N VAL A 264 3.32 12.21 -4.48
CA VAL A 264 4.02 11.32 -5.43
C VAL A 264 4.53 12.11 -6.64
N ARG A 265 3.78 13.07 -7.18
CA ARG A 265 4.26 13.97 -8.26
C ARG A 265 5.48 14.79 -7.86
N ARG A 266 5.54 15.26 -6.60
CA ARG A 266 6.74 15.95 -6.10
C ARG A 266 7.94 15.01 -6.01
N LEU A 267 7.74 13.79 -5.52
CA LEU A 267 8.79 12.77 -5.45
C LEU A 267 9.27 12.36 -6.85
N GLU A 268 8.35 12.18 -7.81
CA GLU A 268 8.66 11.90 -9.22
C GLU A 268 9.60 12.96 -9.81
N ALA A 269 9.29 14.24 -9.59
CA ALA A 269 10.12 15.35 -10.04
C ALA A 269 11.50 15.39 -9.34
N GLU A 270 11.56 15.01 -8.06
CA GLU A 270 12.81 14.93 -7.28
C GLU A 270 13.71 13.80 -7.78
N LEU A 271 13.13 12.61 -8.02
CA LEU A 271 13.86 11.43 -8.45
C LEU A 271 14.16 11.39 -9.95
N GLY A 272 13.44 12.17 -10.77
CA GLY A 272 13.54 12.10 -12.23
C GLY A 272 13.10 10.75 -12.81
N ARG A 273 12.22 10.03 -12.14
CA ARG A 273 11.64 8.74 -12.54
C ARG A 273 10.13 8.84 -12.61
N HIS A 274 9.51 8.16 -13.59
CA HIS A 274 8.05 8.01 -13.61
C HIS A 274 7.56 7.12 -12.47
N LEU A 275 6.55 7.61 -11.76
CA LEU A 275 5.89 6.89 -10.66
C LEU A 275 4.39 6.84 -10.91
N PHE A 276 3.75 5.70 -10.60
CA PHE A 276 2.35 5.47 -10.90
C PHE A 276 1.51 5.23 -9.66
N LEU A 277 0.27 5.75 -9.68
CA LEU A 277 -0.77 5.43 -8.71
C LEU A 277 -1.98 4.85 -9.45
N ILE A 278 -2.33 3.62 -9.17
CA ILE A 278 -3.44 2.89 -9.79
C ILE A 278 -4.49 2.62 -8.71
N ALA A 279 -5.72 3.08 -8.90
CA ALA A 279 -6.79 2.82 -7.96
C ALA A 279 -7.47 1.48 -8.22
N GLU A 280 -7.87 0.78 -7.16
CA GLU A 280 -8.87 -0.28 -7.24
C GLU A 280 -10.19 0.23 -6.66
N SER A 281 -11.23 0.25 -7.49
CA SER A 281 -12.57 0.69 -7.09
C SER A 281 -13.63 0.19 -8.06
N ASP A 282 -14.69 -0.36 -7.51
CA ASP A 282 -15.85 -0.81 -8.28
C ASP A 282 -16.92 0.29 -8.50
N LEU A 283 -16.68 1.51 -8.01
CA LEU A 283 -17.66 2.60 -8.07
C LEU A 283 -17.82 3.20 -9.48
N ASN A 284 -16.87 3.00 -10.37
CA ASN A 284 -16.83 3.63 -11.69
C ASN A 284 -16.91 5.17 -11.58
N ASP A 285 -16.08 5.72 -10.72
CA ASP A 285 -16.02 7.17 -10.49
C ASP A 285 -14.79 7.77 -11.19
N PRO A 286 -14.97 8.51 -12.28
CA PRO A 286 -13.87 9.10 -13.03
C PRO A 286 -13.09 10.19 -12.25
N ARG A 287 -13.59 10.65 -11.08
CA ARG A 287 -12.83 11.58 -10.24
C ARG A 287 -11.50 11.00 -9.79
N LEU A 288 -11.38 9.66 -9.68
CA LEU A 288 -10.13 9.02 -9.30
C LEU A 288 -8.97 9.43 -10.23
N VAL A 289 -9.22 9.45 -11.54
CA VAL A 289 -8.20 9.67 -12.57
C VAL A 289 -8.23 11.07 -13.20
N ARG A 290 -9.30 11.86 -12.97
CA ARG A 290 -9.33 13.25 -13.45
C ARG A 290 -8.28 14.09 -12.72
N PRO A 291 -7.64 15.05 -13.39
CA PRO A 291 -6.69 15.93 -12.72
C PRO A 291 -7.39 16.85 -11.71
N PRO A 292 -6.68 17.35 -10.69
CA PRO A 292 -7.23 18.21 -9.63
C PRO A 292 -7.91 19.46 -10.17
N GLU A 293 -7.39 20.05 -11.24
CA GLU A 293 -7.97 21.24 -11.91
C GLU A 293 -9.35 20.97 -12.50
N ALA A 294 -9.66 19.71 -12.79
CA ALA A 294 -10.97 19.24 -13.25
C ALA A 294 -11.82 18.61 -12.11
N GLY A 295 -11.40 18.83 -10.84
CA GLY A 295 -12.09 18.32 -9.66
C GLY A 295 -11.91 16.83 -9.41
N GLY A 296 -10.83 16.25 -9.91
CA GLY A 296 -10.43 14.86 -9.65
C GLY A 296 -9.30 14.73 -8.63
N TYR A 297 -8.83 13.50 -8.40
CA TYR A 297 -7.77 13.21 -7.44
C TYR A 297 -6.39 13.06 -8.09
N GLY A 298 -6.33 12.97 -9.42
CA GLY A 298 -5.07 12.95 -10.18
C GLY A 298 -4.28 11.65 -10.10
N LEU A 299 -4.95 10.51 -9.87
CA LEU A 299 -4.32 9.20 -10.01
C LEU A 299 -4.11 8.87 -11.49
N ASP A 300 -3.17 7.98 -11.80
CA ASP A 300 -2.76 7.69 -13.18
C ASP A 300 -3.71 6.74 -13.91
N ALA A 301 -4.25 5.77 -13.18
CA ALA A 301 -5.15 4.77 -13.71
C ALA A 301 -6.08 4.21 -12.63
N MET A 302 -7.01 3.38 -13.06
CA MET A 302 -7.81 2.53 -12.18
C MET A 302 -8.05 1.18 -12.84
N TRP A 303 -8.16 0.14 -12.03
CA TRP A 303 -8.62 -1.17 -12.49
C TRP A 303 -10.08 -1.09 -12.91
N SER A 304 -10.44 -1.73 -14.03
CA SER A 304 -11.80 -1.76 -14.54
C SER A 304 -12.42 -3.13 -14.32
N ASP A 305 -13.18 -3.27 -13.24
CA ASP A 305 -13.99 -4.47 -12.99
C ASP A 305 -14.99 -4.73 -14.09
N ASP A 306 -15.58 -3.67 -14.65
CA ASP A 306 -16.54 -3.78 -15.76
C ASP A 306 -15.92 -4.43 -17.01
N PHE A 307 -14.66 -4.10 -17.31
CA PHE A 307 -13.96 -4.76 -18.41
C PHE A 307 -13.73 -6.25 -18.12
N HIS A 308 -13.24 -6.56 -16.93
CA HIS A 308 -13.03 -7.94 -16.48
C HIS A 308 -14.34 -8.74 -16.53
N HIS A 309 -15.41 -8.20 -15.95
CA HIS A 309 -16.72 -8.89 -15.91
C HIS A 309 -17.30 -9.09 -17.32
N ALA A 310 -17.22 -8.07 -18.17
CA ALA A 310 -17.68 -8.18 -19.56
C ALA A 310 -16.90 -9.22 -20.36
N LEU A 311 -15.56 -9.24 -20.23
CA LEU A 311 -14.70 -10.22 -20.90
C LEU A 311 -14.97 -11.63 -20.38
N HIS A 312 -14.99 -11.81 -19.06
CA HIS A 312 -15.24 -13.10 -18.42
C HIS A 312 -16.57 -13.71 -18.89
N THR A 313 -17.64 -12.95 -18.83
CA THR A 313 -18.97 -13.44 -19.22
C THR A 313 -19.10 -13.76 -20.69
N VAL A 314 -18.42 -13.01 -21.55
CA VAL A 314 -18.39 -13.31 -23.02
C VAL A 314 -17.64 -14.62 -23.29
N LEU A 315 -16.53 -14.88 -22.55
CA LEU A 315 -15.71 -16.07 -22.76
C LEU A 315 -16.29 -17.33 -22.13
N THR A 316 -16.90 -17.21 -20.95
CA THR A 316 -17.34 -18.38 -20.16
C THR A 316 -18.85 -18.64 -20.23
N GLY A 317 -19.64 -17.60 -20.52
CA GLY A 317 -21.12 -17.64 -20.41
C GLY A 317 -21.65 -17.53 -18.97
N GLU A 318 -20.77 -17.40 -17.95
CA GLU A 318 -21.17 -17.30 -16.56
C GLU A 318 -21.95 -16.01 -16.29
N ARG A 319 -23.01 -16.11 -15.47
CA ARG A 319 -23.93 -15.00 -15.16
C ARG A 319 -24.32 -14.93 -13.68
N ASP A 320 -23.58 -15.58 -12.80
CA ASP A 320 -23.88 -15.65 -11.38
C ASP A 320 -23.31 -14.44 -10.62
N GLY A 321 -24.06 -13.95 -9.63
CA GLY A 321 -23.65 -12.83 -8.78
C GLY A 321 -23.39 -11.55 -9.60
N TYR A 322 -22.24 -10.92 -9.40
CA TYR A 322 -21.91 -9.65 -10.05
C TYR A 322 -21.72 -9.74 -11.59
N TYR A 323 -21.72 -10.96 -12.16
CA TYR A 323 -21.72 -11.17 -13.61
C TYR A 323 -23.11 -11.06 -14.26
N GLU A 324 -24.21 -11.04 -13.49
CA GLU A 324 -25.60 -11.06 -13.97
C GLU A 324 -25.88 -10.00 -15.03
N ASP A 325 -25.36 -8.80 -14.83
CA ASP A 325 -25.63 -7.64 -15.69
C ASP A 325 -24.80 -7.59 -16.98
N PHE A 326 -23.84 -8.51 -17.15
CA PHE A 326 -22.90 -8.56 -18.27
C PHE A 326 -23.23 -9.69 -19.25
N GLY A 327 -22.42 -9.83 -20.34
CA GLY A 327 -22.43 -10.97 -21.26
C GLY A 327 -22.92 -10.66 -22.66
N ARG A 328 -23.20 -9.41 -22.96
CA ARG A 328 -23.38 -8.97 -24.35
C ARG A 328 -22.03 -8.51 -24.90
N LEU A 329 -21.72 -8.82 -26.15
CA LEU A 329 -20.53 -8.31 -26.82
C LEU A 329 -20.48 -6.76 -26.81
N ALA A 330 -21.66 -6.11 -26.81
CA ALA A 330 -21.77 -4.66 -26.69
C ALA A 330 -21.27 -4.12 -25.34
N ASP A 331 -21.36 -4.89 -24.24
CA ASP A 331 -20.82 -4.48 -22.93
C ASP A 331 -19.30 -4.52 -22.94
N LEU A 332 -18.70 -5.54 -23.57
CA LEU A 332 -17.25 -5.60 -23.77
C LEU A 332 -16.75 -4.46 -24.67
N ALA A 333 -17.44 -4.20 -25.78
CA ALA A 333 -17.10 -3.08 -26.65
C ALA A 333 -17.17 -1.74 -25.90
N LYS A 334 -18.22 -1.53 -25.09
CA LYS A 334 -18.37 -0.32 -24.28
C LYS A 334 -17.26 -0.19 -23.23
N ALA A 335 -16.89 -1.27 -22.54
CA ALA A 335 -15.78 -1.25 -21.59
C ALA A 335 -14.45 -0.85 -22.25
N TYR A 336 -14.22 -1.30 -23.48
CA TYR A 336 -13.03 -0.92 -24.26
C TYR A 336 -13.01 0.55 -24.68
N THR A 337 -14.16 1.11 -25.07
CA THR A 337 -14.22 2.48 -25.62
C THR A 337 -14.40 3.53 -24.54
N ASP A 338 -15.20 3.24 -23.51
CA ASP A 338 -15.66 4.22 -22.53
C ASP A 338 -15.03 3.98 -21.14
N GLY A 339 -14.34 2.85 -20.94
CA GLY A 339 -13.76 2.43 -19.67
C GLY A 339 -14.76 1.75 -18.73
N PHE A 340 -16.03 2.18 -18.73
CA PHE A 340 -17.08 1.65 -17.87
C PHE A 340 -18.29 1.18 -18.64
N VAL A 341 -18.87 0.07 -18.20
CA VAL A 341 -20.18 -0.42 -18.66
C VAL A 341 -21.30 0.24 -17.88
N TYR A 342 -21.14 0.33 -16.54
CA TYR A 342 -22.05 1.10 -15.70
C TYR A 342 -21.66 2.59 -15.72
N ASP A 343 -22.49 3.37 -16.39
CA ASP A 343 -22.37 4.82 -16.58
C ASP A 343 -23.56 5.59 -16.02
N GLY A 344 -24.13 5.11 -14.91
CA GLY A 344 -25.39 5.58 -14.34
C GLY A 344 -26.58 4.70 -14.70
N ARG A 345 -26.38 3.63 -15.47
CA ARG A 345 -27.43 2.66 -15.79
C ARG A 345 -27.84 1.86 -14.55
N TYR A 346 -29.04 1.27 -14.58
CA TYR A 346 -29.52 0.39 -13.52
C TYR A 346 -28.79 -0.95 -13.57
N SER A 347 -28.33 -1.42 -12.42
CA SER A 347 -27.77 -2.75 -12.20
C SER A 347 -28.82 -3.63 -11.52
N ALA A 348 -29.17 -4.77 -12.12
CA ALA A 348 -30.09 -5.72 -11.51
C ALA A 348 -29.45 -6.36 -10.29
N TYR A 349 -28.18 -6.78 -10.40
CA TYR A 349 -27.40 -7.32 -9.29
C TYR A 349 -27.34 -6.39 -8.07
N ARG A 350 -27.07 -5.09 -8.30
CA ARG A 350 -26.95 -4.09 -7.21
C ARG A 350 -28.29 -3.53 -6.75
N GLY A 351 -29.38 -3.77 -7.48
CA GLY A 351 -30.71 -3.22 -7.21
C GLY A 351 -30.78 -1.69 -7.27
N ARG A 352 -29.83 -1.02 -7.93
CA ARG A 352 -29.72 0.44 -8.02
C ARG A 352 -28.94 0.90 -9.26
N ARG A 353 -28.99 2.21 -9.55
CA ARG A 353 -28.11 2.79 -10.55
C ARG A 353 -26.67 2.77 -10.04
N HIS A 354 -25.74 2.56 -10.97
CA HIS A 354 -24.32 2.44 -10.66
C HIS A 354 -23.43 3.13 -11.69
N GLY A 355 -22.26 3.59 -11.24
CA GLY A 355 -21.30 4.30 -12.07
C GLY A 355 -21.69 5.74 -12.37
N ARG A 356 -20.82 6.43 -13.04
CA ARG A 356 -20.99 7.82 -13.49
C ARG A 356 -20.50 7.95 -14.94
N PRO A 357 -21.21 8.71 -15.80
CA PRO A 357 -20.78 9.02 -17.16
C PRO A 357 -19.46 9.76 -17.21
#